data_7e03b6c0bf4c47ecf92a58e2cae83be8
#
_entry.id   7e03b6c0bf4c47ecf92a58e2cae83be8
#
_cell.length_a   1.000
_cell.length_b   1.000
_cell.length_c   1.000
_cell.angle_alpha   90.00
_cell.angle_beta   90.00
_cell.angle_gamma   90.00
#
_symmetry.space_group_name_H-M   'P 1'
#
loop_
_entity.id
_entity.type
_entity.pdbx_description
1 polymer ?
#
loop_
_entity_poly.entity_id
_entity_poly.type
_entity_poly.pdbx_seq_one_letter_code
_entity_poly.pdbx_strand_id
1 'polypeptide(L)'
;MRHTIVIGALGMALVLPWTASSQNLRTNLNASGSEYLQFTWLNQVWLRANQSNPGTTVNGTPKSSTFDLGLRRTRMQIYGQVLPKTFVYMQLGMNNVNAVAAGNGGSRKNQFFVHDALLERKLSAQNQLKVGGGLTILNGLSRFSQPSIGTIVALDVPVFAQATVDQTDQFSRKLSLYARGQVGRLDYRAAVTMPYTYSTGGGSSNLGANASFNPYSATKQYQGFAVWNFAEREGHTTPYMPGCYLGSKRVLNLEAGWIRQAKAMWSLQGGDTLNDPLNLWSVALFADQPYGSRMAAITAYLGYFRTNYGPGYVRTNGLMNPANGTANGALSLGGYGNSYPMFATGSTWYGQVAWVSPDRGPDMPWRFQPYGAVRQLRADRLRAPMWVTNVGLNLLEKGHTSKFSLDWATRPTYTVIGTDGLWEAGKRFHEVVLQYQVYLH
;
A
#
# COMPACT_ATOMS: atom_id res chain seq x y z
N MET A 1 -27.66 33.44 -19.80
CA MET A 1 -27.34 33.94 -18.44
C MET A 1 -25.92 33.52 -18.12
N ARG A 2 -25.01 34.47 -17.99
CA ARG A 2 -23.60 34.21 -17.68
C ARG A 2 -23.47 34.11 -16.17
N HIS A 3 -23.04 32.96 -15.65
CA HIS A 3 -22.68 32.81 -14.24
C HIS A 3 -21.19 33.16 -14.07
N THR A 4 -20.95 34.26 -13.43
CA THR A 4 -19.64 34.71 -13.00
C THR A 4 -19.26 33.92 -11.74
N ILE A 5 -18.19 33.15 -11.80
CA ILE A 5 -17.59 32.46 -10.64
C ILE A 5 -16.72 33.47 -9.91
N VAL A 6 -17.12 33.83 -8.69
CA VAL A 6 -16.31 34.62 -7.77
C VAL A 6 -15.35 33.69 -7.06
N ILE A 7 -14.05 33.77 -7.38
CA ILE A 7 -12.98 33.10 -6.64
C ILE A 7 -12.64 34.01 -5.46
N GLY A 8 -13.11 33.62 -4.28
CA GLY A 8 -12.72 34.24 -3.03
C GLY A 8 -11.30 33.85 -2.65
N ALA A 9 -10.41 34.82 -2.57
CA ALA A 9 -9.04 34.64 -2.09
C ALA A 9 -9.07 34.25 -0.60
N LEU A 10 -8.62 33.04 -0.27
CA LEU A 10 -8.33 32.62 1.11
C LEU A 10 -7.04 33.30 1.55
N GLY A 11 -7.15 34.17 2.55
CA GLY A 11 -6.03 34.89 3.13
C GLY A 11 -4.99 33.96 3.72
N MET A 12 -3.76 34.15 3.31
CA MET A 12 -2.55 33.47 3.76
C MET A 12 -2.23 33.96 5.19
N ALA A 13 -2.57 33.17 6.20
CA ALA A 13 -2.14 33.44 7.57
C ALA A 13 -0.62 33.20 7.66
N LEU A 14 0.12 34.27 7.92
CA LEU A 14 1.55 34.26 8.24
C LEU A 14 1.76 33.41 9.50
N VAL A 15 2.29 32.21 9.34
CA VAL A 15 2.75 31.36 10.44
C VAL A 15 4.16 31.81 10.81
N LEU A 16 4.31 32.44 11.97
CA LEU A 16 5.60 32.72 12.59
C LEU A 16 6.37 31.41 12.77
N PRO A 17 7.67 31.36 12.50
CA PRO A 17 8.46 30.15 12.71
C PRO A 17 8.58 29.88 14.20
N TRP A 18 7.80 28.94 14.70
CA TRP A 18 8.09 28.32 15.98
C TRP A 18 9.31 27.44 15.76
N THR A 19 10.38 27.74 16.45
CA THR A 19 11.54 26.84 16.60
C THR A 19 11.07 25.61 17.37
N ALA A 20 10.46 24.66 16.68
CA ALA A 20 10.17 23.36 17.24
C ALA A 20 11.50 22.64 17.44
N SER A 21 12.02 22.63 18.66
CA SER A 21 13.01 21.65 19.05
C SER A 21 12.44 20.28 18.70
N SER A 22 13.18 19.47 17.95
CA SER A 22 12.80 18.09 17.63
C SER A 22 12.53 17.39 18.96
N GLN A 23 11.25 17.23 19.32
CA GLN A 23 10.89 16.41 20.46
C GLN A 23 11.29 14.99 20.10
N ASN A 24 12.27 14.47 20.85
CA ASN A 24 12.70 13.09 20.68
C ASN A 24 11.56 12.19 21.19
N LEU A 25 10.80 11.60 20.24
CA LEU A 25 9.70 10.67 20.53
C LEU A 25 10.22 9.31 21.02
N ARG A 26 11.45 9.26 21.45
CA ARG A 26 12.14 8.09 21.98
C ARG A 26 12.42 8.26 23.47
N THR A 27 12.00 7.25 24.25
CA THR A 27 12.32 7.13 25.68
C THR A 27 13.31 6.00 25.88
N ASN A 28 14.47 6.30 26.49
CA ASN A 28 15.44 5.27 26.88
C ASN A 28 14.96 4.57 28.15
N LEU A 29 15.02 3.25 28.16
CA LEU A 29 14.64 2.39 29.29
C LEU A 29 15.85 2.04 30.18
N ASN A 30 17.07 2.25 29.65
CA ASN A 30 18.31 2.10 30.41
C ASN A 30 19.28 3.25 30.12
N ALA A 31 20.31 3.37 30.96
CA ALA A 31 21.29 4.48 30.91
C ALA A 31 22.09 4.50 29.58
N SER A 32 22.34 3.34 28.98
CA SER A 32 23.10 3.25 27.71
C SER A 32 22.26 3.61 26.48
N GLY A 33 20.91 3.74 26.58
CA GLY A 33 20.01 3.94 25.46
C GLY A 33 19.88 2.73 24.53
N SER A 34 20.44 1.57 24.90
CA SER A 34 20.33 0.34 24.13
C SER A 34 18.94 -0.29 24.24
N GLU A 35 18.24 -0.03 25.33
CA GLU A 35 16.84 -0.37 25.57
C GLU A 35 16.01 0.90 25.49
N TYR A 36 14.97 0.88 24.67
CA TYR A 36 14.18 2.07 24.38
C TYR A 36 12.79 1.74 23.89
N LEU A 37 11.91 2.72 23.97
CA LEU A 37 10.64 2.80 23.22
C LEU A 37 10.66 4.03 22.31
N GLN A 38 10.21 3.85 21.10
CA GLN A 38 10.03 4.88 20.09
C GLN A 38 8.54 5.01 19.76
N PHE A 39 8.04 6.24 19.76
CA PHE A 39 6.71 6.57 19.29
C PHE A 39 6.78 7.20 17.90
N THR A 40 5.84 6.89 17.02
CA THR A 40 5.66 7.59 15.74
C THR A 40 4.20 7.86 15.47
N TRP A 41 3.92 8.91 14.71
CA TRP A 41 2.58 9.28 14.32
C TRP A 41 2.53 9.69 12.85
N LEU A 42 1.61 9.10 12.09
CA LEU A 42 1.33 9.44 10.71
C LEU A 42 -0.12 9.87 10.54
N ASN A 43 -0.32 11.01 9.87
CA ASN A 43 -1.62 11.41 9.33
C ASN A 43 -1.51 11.72 7.85
N GLN A 44 -2.51 11.28 7.07
CA GLN A 44 -2.65 11.59 5.64
C GLN A 44 -4.09 12.00 5.36
N VAL A 45 -4.28 13.27 5.01
CA VAL A 45 -5.58 13.83 4.63
C VAL A 45 -5.59 14.05 3.12
N TRP A 46 -6.68 13.64 2.47
CA TRP A 46 -6.89 13.76 1.03
C TRP A 46 -8.02 14.71 0.71
N LEU A 47 -7.80 15.56 -0.27
CA LEU A 47 -8.81 16.28 -1.02
C LEU A 47 -8.78 15.72 -2.44
N ARG A 48 -9.92 15.21 -2.95
CA ARG A 48 -9.92 14.44 -4.18
C ARG A 48 -11.07 14.82 -5.09
N ALA A 49 -10.76 14.94 -6.40
CA ALA A 49 -11.71 14.98 -7.49
C ALA A 49 -11.56 13.70 -8.32
N ASN A 50 -12.65 12.98 -8.55
CA ASN A 50 -12.64 11.69 -9.26
C ASN A 50 -13.76 11.60 -10.29
N GLN A 51 -13.45 11.05 -11.47
CA GLN A 51 -14.44 10.56 -12.42
C GLN A 51 -14.86 9.14 -12.02
N SER A 52 -16.14 8.96 -11.77
CA SER A 52 -16.70 7.70 -11.29
C SER A 52 -17.06 6.75 -12.42
N ASN A 53 -16.89 5.45 -12.19
CA ASN A 53 -17.29 4.41 -13.12
C ASN A 53 -18.77 4.54 -13.53
N PRO A 54 -19.14 4.10 -14.74
CA PRO A 54 -20.52 4.13 -15.21
C PRO A 54 -21.48 3.45 -14.22
N GLY A 55 -22.66 4.06 -14.02
CA GLY A 55 -23.65 3.56 -13.10
C GLY A 55 -23.38 3.79 -11.61
N THR A 56 -22.32 4.50 -11.26
CA THR A 56 -22.00 4.81 -9.86
C THR A 56 -23.08 5.62 -9.18
N THR A 57 -23.39 5.24 -7.93
CA THR A 57 -24.25 6.03 -7.04
C THR A 57 -23.53 6.38 -5.74
N VAL A 58 -23.89 7.53 -5.17
CA VAL A 58 -23.54 7.95 -3.82
C VAL A 58 -24.82 8.10 -3.02
N ASN A 59 -25.01 7.25 -2.02
CA ASN A 59 -26.24 7.17 -1.22
C ASN A 59 -27.50 7.06 -2.12
N GLY A 60 -27.45 6.19 -3.13
CA GLY A 60 -28.52 5.95 -4.08
C GLY A 60 -28.65 7.00 -5.20
N THR A 61 -27.97 8.14 -5.12
CA THR A 61 -28.00 9.19 -6.14
C THR A 61 -26.94 8.95 -7.20
N PRO A 62 -27.29 8.92 -8.51
CA PRO A 62 -26.34 8.76 -9.59
C PRO A 62 -25.27 9.86 -9.61
N LYS A 63 -24.00 9.49 -9.74
CA LYS A 63 -22.85 10.40 -9.77
C LYS A 63 -21.82 9.95 -10.80
N SER A 64 -21.62 10.76 -11.84
CA SER A 64 -20.54 10.56 -12.83
C SER A 64 -19.17 11.07 -12.35
N SER A 65 -19.16 11.92 -11.33
CA SER A 65 -17.96 12.44 -10.68
C SER A 65 -18.23 12.70 -9.20
N THR A 66 -17.18 12.67 -8.40
CA THR A 66 -17.22 12.96 -6.97
C THR A 66 -16.11 13.94 -6.60
N PHE A 67 -16.39 14.75 -5.58
CA PHE A 67 -15.40 15.57 -4.88
C PHE A 67 -15.53 15.25 -3.40
N ASP A 68 -14.45 14.80 -2.77
CA ASP A 68 -14.49 14.36 -1.39
C ASP A 68 -13.23 14.75 -0.60
N LEU A 69 -13.43 14.90 0.70
CA LEU A 69 -12.40 15.02 1.71
C LEU A 69 -12.35 13.73 2.50
N GLY A 70 -11.17 13.21 2.77
CA GLY A 70 -11.04 12.00 3.55
C GLY A 70 -9.75 11.88 4.34
N LEU A 71 -9.78 11.10 5.41
CA LEU A 71 -8.63 10.67 6.15
C LEU A 71 -8.14 9.34 5.56
N ARG A 72 -7.08 9.44 4.74
CA ARG A 72 -6.54 8.22 4.10
C ARG A 72 -5.97 7.27 5.12
N ARG A 73 -5.17 7.81 6.08
CA ARG A 73 -4.61 7.05 7.21
C ARG A 73 -4.38 7.95 8.40
N THR A 74 -4.61 7.37 9.57
CA THR A 74 -4.00 7.80 10.82
C THR A 74 -3.35 6.59 11.48
N ARG A 75 -2.09 6.69 11.88
CA ARG A 75 -1.31 5.59 12.42
C ARG A 75 -0.50 6.04 13.62
N MET A 76 -0.56 5.26 14.67
CA MET A 76 0.27 5.37 15.85
C MET A 76 1.11 4.10 15.97
N GLN A 77 2.42 4.24 16.16
CA GLN A 77 3.30 3.10 16.35
C GLN A 77 4.07 3.28 17.65
N ILE A 78 4.18 2.21 18.39
CA ILE A 78 5.06 2.09 19.55
C ILE A 78 5.94 0.88 19.30
N TYR A 79 7.24 1.08 19.26
CA TYR A 79 8.18 -0.02 19.06
C TYR A 79 9.51 0.25 19.75
N GLY A 80 10.27 -0.78 20.04
CA GLY A 80 11.59 -0.61 20.60
C GLY A 80 12.23 -1.90 21.09
N GLN A 81 13.48 -1.76 21.46
CA GLN A 81 14.26 -2.79 22.14
C GLN A 81 13.96 -2.69 23.63
N VAL A 82 13.06 -3.53 24.14
CA VAL A 82 12.62 -3.46 25.55
C VAL A 82 13.48 -4.28 26.51
N LEU A 83 14.26 -5.22 25.99
CA LEU A 83 15.27 -6.01 26.70
C LEU A 83 16.47 -6.20 25.75
N PRO A 84 17.66 -6.62 26.21
CA PRO A 84 18.89 -6.68 25.38
C PRO A 84 18.75 -7.40 24.03
N LYS A 85 17.81 -8.32 23.90
CA LYS A 85 17.58 -9.08 22.66
C LYS A 85 16.12 -9.15 22.26
N THR A 86 15.21 -8.42 22.91
CA THR A 86 13.76 -8.51 22.67
C THR A 86 13.25 -7.17 22.15
N PHE A 87 12.70 -7.21 20.96
CA PHE A 87 12.07 -6.08 20.29
C PHE A 87 10.55 -6.27 20.30
N VAL A 88 9.83 -5.19 20.50
CA VAL A 88 8.37 -5.14 20.43
C VAL A 88 7.94 -4.15 19.36
N TYR A 89 6.80 -4.41 18.70
CA TYR A 89 6.22 -3.48 17.77
C TYR A 89 4.70 -3.56 17.83
N MET A 90 4.05 -2.43 18.01
CA MET A 90 2.60 -2.29 17.99
C MET A 90 2.22 -1.11 17.09
N GLN A 91 1.24 -1.31 16.20
CA GLN A 91 0.68 -0.27 15.37
C GLN A 91 -0.84 -0.26 15.49
N LEU A 92 -1.37 0.91 15.80
CA LEU A 92 -2.80 1.20 15.90
C LEU A 92 -3.17 2.24 14.86
N GLY A 93 -4.43 2.24 14.42
CA GLY A 93 -4.89 3.30 13.53
C GLY A 93 -6.21 3.04 12.85
N MET A 94 -6.51 3.91 11.91
CA MET A 94 -7.65 3.81 11.01
C MET A 94 -7.25 4.16 9.58
N ASN A 95 -8.05 3.72 8.61
CA ASN A 95 -7.82 3.98 7.20
C ASN A 95 -9.14 4.24 6.49
N ASN A 96 -9.08 4.92 5.33
CA ASN A 96 -10.18 5.04 4.37
C ASN A 96 -11.45 5.66 4.96
N VAL A 97 -11.32 6.70 5.76
CA VAL A 97 -12.46 7.43 6.33
C VAL A 97 -12.84 8.57 5.40
N ASN A 98 -14.03 8.51 4.80
CA ASN A 98 -14.63 9.59 4.02
C ASN A 98 -16.15 9.63 4.25
N ALA A 99 -16.84 10.54 3.58
CA ALA A 99 -18.26 10.78 3.80
C ALA A 99 -19.19 9.58 3.46
N VAL A 100 -18.73 8.64 2.61
CA VAL A 100 -19.53 7.46 2.20
C VAL A 100 -18.98 6.15 2.78
N ALA A 101 -17.71 6.08 3.04
CA ALA A 101 -17.08 5.01 3.78
C ALA A 101 -16.87 5.51 5.22
N ALA A 102 -17.91 5.52 6.02
CA ALA A 102 -17.75 5.63 7.47
C ALA A 102 -16.93 4.41 7.91
N GLY A 103 -15.62 4.61 8.04
CA GLY A 103 -14.61 3.59 8.17
C GLY A 103 -15.07 2.37 8.96
N ASN A 104 -14.84 1.20 8.44
CA ASN A 104 -14.95 -0.08 9.13
C ASN A 104 -16.39 -0.54 9.49
N GLY A 105 -17.26 -0.67 8.50
CA GLY A 105 -18.35 -1.63 8.59
C GLY A 105 -19.52 -1.26 9.47
N GLY A 106 -20.19 -0.14 9.21
CA GLY A 106 -21.57 0.09 9.68
C GLY A 106 -21.72 0.60 11.11
N SER A 107 -20.65 0.84 11.85
CA SER A 107 -20.69 1.52 13.13
C SER A 107 -20.86 3.05 12.95
N ARG A 108 -21.64 3.68 13.82
CA ARG A 108 -21.74 5.16 13.87
C ARG A 108 -20.45 5.84 14.34
N LYS A 109 -19.43 5.07 14.72
CA LYS A 109 -18.14 5.57 15.20
C LYS A 109 -17.04 5.00 14.30
N ASN A 110 -16.06 5.82 13.96
CA ASN A 110 -14.84 5.35 13.30
C ASN A 110 -14.07 4.44 14.25
N GLN A 111 -13.73 3.24 13.77
CA GLN A 111 -13.00 2.25 14.55
C GLN A 111 -11.50 2.52 14.46
N PHE A 112 -10.86 2.58 15.61
CA PHE A 112 -9.42 2.57 15.74
C PHE A 112 -9.00 1.12 16.07
N PHE A 113 -8.20 0.49 15.23
CA PHE A 113 -7.92 -0.95 15.34
C PHE A 113 -6.43 -1.26 15.37
N VAL A 114 -6.10 -2.46 15.85
CA VAL A 114 -4.73 -2.96 15.87
C VAL A 114 -4.34 -3.39 14.44
N HIS A 115 -3.34 -2.74 13.89
CA HIS A 115 -2.74 -3.14 12.62
C HIS A 115 -1.69 -4.22 12.81
N ASP A 116 -0.75 -3.99 13.74
CA ASP A 116 0.34 -4.90 14.03
C ASP A 116 0.50 -5.05 15.54
N ALA A 117 0.83 -6.25 15.98
CA ALA A 117 1.24 -6.57 17.34
C ALA A 117 2.20 -7.75 17.28
N LEU A 118 3.50 -7.51 17.45
CA LEU A 118 4.51 -8.56 17.32
C LEU A 118 5.60 -8.44 18.38
N LEU A 119 6.19 -9.59 18.65
CA LEU A 119 7.39 -9.76 19.48
C LEU A 119 8.48 -10.38 18.61
N GLU A 120 9.72 -9.92 18.79
CA GLU A 120 10.87 -10.44 18.08
C GLU A 120 12.05 -10.66 19.02
N ARG A 121 12.74 -11.77 18.87
CA ARG A 121 13.95 -12.12 19.60
C ARG A 121 15.14 -12.18 18.68
N LYS A 122 16.17 -11.42 18.97
CA LYS A 122 17.46 -11.50 18.28
C LYS A 122 18.23 -12.70 18.80
N LEU A 123 18.55 -13.66 17.93
CA LEU A 123 19.26 -14.89 18.28
C LEU A 123 20.77 -14.80 17.96
N SER A 124 21.17 -13.98 17.00
CA SER A 124 22.57 -13.77 16.63
C SER A 124 23.16 -12.54 17.31
N ALA A 125 24.48 -12.46 17.36
CA ALA A 125 25.19 -11.29 17.90
C ALA A 125 24.93 -10.02 17.07
N GLN A 126 24.86 -10.16 15.75
CA GLN A 126 24.47 -9.11 14.82
C GLN A 126 23.04 -9.33 14.34
N ASN A 127 22.64 -8.74 13.22
CA ASN A 127 21.30 -8.90 12.64
C ASN A 127 21.16 -10.14 11.75
N GLN A 128 21.99 -11.18 11.93
CA GLN A 128 22.01 -12.35 11.05
C GLN A 128 20.74 -13.20 11.21
N LEU A 129 20.20 -13.29 12.44
CA LEU A 129 18.98 -14.04 12.70
C LEU A 129 18.18 -13.39 13.83
N LYS A 130 16.94 -13.09 13.51
CA LYS A 130 15.88 -12.71 14.44
C LYS A 130 14.68 -13.60 14.18
N VAL A 131 14.03 -14.06 15.22
CA VAL A 131 12.77 -14.82 15.14
C VAL A 131 11.69 -14.06 15.88
N GLY A 132 10.48 -14.14 15.37
CA GLY A 132 9.37 -13.43 15.97
C GLY A 132 8.02 -14.03 15.61
N GLY A 133 6.99 -13.45 16.21
CA GLY A 133 5.61 -13.85 15.94
C GLY A 133 4.63 -12.78 16.38
N GLY A 134 3.42 -12.92 15.89
CA GLY A 134 2.32 -12.01 16.19
C GLY A 134 1.51 -11.65 14.95
N LEU A 135 0.71 -10.59 15.08
CA LEU A 135 -0.08 -10.04 13.98
C LEU A 135 0.80 -9.10 13.16
N THR A 136 1.05 -9.44 11.90
CA THR A 136 1.91 -8.63 11.01
C THR A 136 1.69 -8.96 9.55
N ILE A 137 2.24 -8.16 8.64
CA ILE A 137 2.15 -8.41 7.20
C ILE A 137 3.13 -9.53 6.80
N LEU A 138 4.42 -9.29 6.90
CA LEU A 138 5.51 -10.14 6.40
C LEU A 138 5.18 -10.88 5.10
N ASN A 139 4.41 -10.25 4.23
CA ASN A 139 4.07 -10.84 2.97
C ASN A 139 5.23 -10.67 1.98
N GLY A 140 5.59 -11.76 1.34
CA GLY A 140 6.84 -11.88 0.64
C GLY A 140 6.81 -11.46 -0.83
N LEU A 141 6.06 -10.43 -1.25
CA LEU A 141 6.08 -10.04 -2.67
C LEU A 141 6.94 -8.82 -2.97
N SER A 142 6.99 -7.81 -2.08
CA SER A 142 7.63 -6.55 -2.43
C SER A 142 7.94 -5.74 -1.18
N ARG A 143 8.88 -4.81 -1.27
CA ARG A 143 9.02 -3.75 -0.25
C ARG A 143 7.71 -2.99 -0.02
N PHE A 144 6.85 -2.88 -1.04
CA PHE A 144 5.53 -2.26 -0.93
C PHE A 144 4.46 -3.16 -0.31
N SER A 145 4.74 -4.45 -0.10
CA SER A 145 3.86 -5.30 0.68
C SER A 145 3.88 -4.95 2.16
N GLN A 146 5.05 -4.54 2.66
CA GLN A 146 5.24 -4.05 4.03
C GLN A 146 6.01 -2.72 4.04
N PRO A 147 5.40 -1.64 3.54
CA PRO A 147 6.07 -0.37 3.37
C PRO A 147 6.09 0.45 4.66
N SER A 148 7.14 1.21 4.86
CA SER A 148 7.11 2.39 5.71
C SER A 148 6.31 3.48 5.01
N ILE A 149 5.03 3.56 5.30
CA ILE A 149 4.05 4.38 4.55
C ILE A 149 4.47 5.85 4.47
N GLY A 150 5.03 6.41 5.54
CA GLY A 150 5.47 7.81 5.56
C GLY A 150 6.55 8.14 4.53
N THR A 151 7.27 7.13 4.01
CA THR A 151 8.46 7.31 3.15
C THR A 151 8.22 6.97 1.68
N ILE A 152 6.98 6.64 1.26
CA ILE A 152 6.69 6.30 -0.13
C ILE A 152 6.80 7.51 -1.07
N VAL A 153 7.16 7.24 -2.32
CA VAL A 153 7.29 8.25 -3.38
C VAL A 153 5.93 8.65 -3.95
N ALA A 154 5.20 7.68 -4.51
CA ALA A 154 3.88 7.93 -5.08
C ALA A 154 2.87 8.31 -3.98
N LEU A 155 1.74 8.87 -4.37
CA LEU A 155 0.66 9.27 -3.46
C LEU A 155 0.29 8.16 -2.48
N ASP A 156 0.21 6.93 -2.98
CA ASP A 156 -0.11 5.75 -2.19
C ASP A 156 0.78 4.55 -2.58
N VAL A 157 0.76 3.53 -1.74
CA VAL A 157 1.41 2.25 -2.07
C VAL A 157 0.72 1.59 -3.27
N PRO A 158 1.44 0.86 -4.11
CA PRO A 158 0.82 0.01 -5.12
C PRO A 158 0.08 -1.15 -4.43
N VAL A 159 -1.22 -0.96 -4.15
CA VAL A 159 -2.03 -1.88 -3.33
C VAL A 159 -2.04 -3.32 -3.87
N PHE A 160 -1.90 -3.50 -5.18
CA PHE A 160 -1.79 -4.86 -5.77
C PHE A 160 -0.62 -5.67 -5.19
N ALA A 161 0.42 -5.01 -4.66
CA ALA A 161 1.54 -5.68 -3.97
C ALA A 161 1.16 -6.19 -2.57
N GLN A 162 0.04 -5.75 -2.01
CA GLN A 162 -0.58 -6.32 -0.79
C GLN A 162 -1.54 -7.46 -1.17
N ALA A 163 -1.04 -8.44 -1.85
CA ALA A 163 -1.73 -9.43 -2.66
C ALA A 163 -2.74 -10.32 -1.92
N THR A 164 -2.71 -10.37 -0.60
CA THR A 164 -3.58 -11.22 0.23
C THR A 164 -4.54 -10.42 1.10
N VAL A 165 -4.80 -9.17 0.75
CA VAL A 165 -5.68 -8.26 1.51
C VAL A 165 -7.10 -8.79 1.68
N ASP A 166 -7.62 -9.56 0.73
CA ASP A 166 -8.97 -10.13 0.80
C ASP A 166 -9.05 -11.46 1.58
N GLN A 167 -7.91 -12.05 1.91
CA GLN A 167 -7.83 -13.33 2.61
C GLN A 167 -7.80 -13.17 4.13
N THR A 168 -7.54 -11.96 4.60
CA THR A 168 -7.27 -11.68 6.01
C THR A 168 -8.08 -10.49 6.48
N ASP A 169 -7.65 -9.91 7.56
CA ASP A 169 -8.11 -8.60 7.97
C ASP A 169 -7.77 -7.54 6.90
N GLN A 170 -8.20 -6.35 7.16
CA GLN A 170 -7.82 -5.20 6.36
C GLN A 170 -6.28 -5.08 6.27
N PHE A 171 -5.78 -4.93 5.05
CA PHE A 171 -4.35 -4.70 4.77
C PHE A 171 -3.40 -5.87 5.02
N SER A 172 -3.85 -7.10 4.79
CA SER A 172 -3.00 -8.30 4.72
C SER A 172 -2.30 -8.72 6.01
N ARG A 173 -2.76 -8.27 7.19
CA ARG A 173 -2.20 -8.74 8.47
C ARG A 173 -2.66 -10.15 8.77
N LYS A 174 -1.74 -10.96 9.25
CA LYS A 174 -1.94 -12.37 9.58
C LYS A 174 -1.20 -12.72 10.85
N LEU A 175 -1.71 -13.71 11.57
CA LEU A 175 -0.94 -14.35 12.63
C LEU A 175 0.21 -15.13 12.01
N SER A 176 1.43 -14.79 12.38
CA SER A 176 2.65 -15.30 11.75
C SER A 176 3.69 -15.69 12.78
N LEU A 177 4.43 -16.76 12.46
CA LEU A 177 5.76 -17.01 12.99
C LEU A 177 6.76 -16.71 11.87
N TYR A 178 7.86 -16.04 12.19
CA TYR A 178 8.79 -15.62 11.16
C TYR A 178 10.24 -15.64 11.62
N ALA A 179 11.13 -15.71 10.64
CA ALA A 179 12.54 -15.41 10.78
C ALA A 179 12.93 -14.33 9.77
N ARG A 180 13.80 -13.41 10.19
CA ARG A 180 14.42 -12.42 9.32
C ARG A 180 15.84 -12.13 9.72
N GLY A 181 16.66 -11.70 8.77
CA GLY A 181 18.05 -11.41 9.07
C GLY A 181 18.81 -10.78 7.92
N GLN A 182 20.03 -10.35 8.23
CA GLN A 182 20.99 -9.83 7.26
C GLN A 182 22.30 -10.59 7.37
N VAL A 183 22.71 -11.26 6.29
CA VAL A 183 23.97 -12.00 6.19
C VAL A 183 24.76 -11.46 4.99
N GLY A 184 25.87 -10.79 5.24
CA GLY A 184 26.61 -10.12 4.18
C GLY A 184 25.74 -9.09 3.46
N ARG A 185 25.53 -9.28 2.17
CA ARG A 185 24.66 -8.43 1.32
C ARG A 185 23.21 -8.90 1.23
N LEU A 186 22.91 -10.07 1.76
CA LEU A 186 21.56 -10.65 1.74
C LEU A 186 20.75 -10.17 2.95
N ASP A 187 19.58 -9.57 2.72
CA ASP A 187 18.50 -9.43 3.69
C ASP A 187 17.41 -10.46 3.35
N TYR A 188 16.96 -11.22 4.31
CA TYR A 188 15.98 -12.26 4.09
C TYR A 188 14.87 -12.23 5.13
N ARG A 189 13.70 -12.70 4.71
CA ARG A 189 12.51 -12.88 5.54
C ARG A 189 11.80 -14.14 5.12
N ALA A 190 11.38 -14.95 6.07
CA ALA A 190 10.57 -16.14 5.85
C ALA A 190 9.50 -16.23 6.93
N ALA A 191 8.30 -16.58 6.56
CA ALA A 191 7.19 -16.68 7.52
C ALA A 191 6.28 -17.86 7.19
N VAL A 192 5.74 -18.43 8.26
CA VAL A 192 4.58 -19.33 8.23
C VAL A 192 3.44 -18.56 8.85
N THR A 193 2.33 -18.43 8.12
CA THR A 193 1.20 -17.63 8.54
C THR A 193 -0.07 -18.46 8.58
N MET A 194 -0.96 -18.11 9.48
CA MET A 194 -2.31 -18.67 9.58
C MET A 194 -3.28 -17.60 9.09
N PRO A 195 -3.64 -17.60 7.80
CA PRO A 195 -4.64 -16.69 7.30
C PRO A 195 -5.99 -17.06 7.89
N TYR A 196 -6.76 -16.06 8.30
CA TYR A 196 -8.16 -16.19 8.64
C TYR A 196 -8.97 -15.48 7.56
N THR A 197 -9.83 -16.23 6.91
CA THR A 197 -10.64 -15.68 5.81
C THR A 197 -11.83 -14.94 6.39
N TYR A 198 -11.99 -13.69 6.02
CA TYR A 198 -13.23 -12.97 6.32
C TYR A 198 -14.36 -13.54 5.45
N SER A 199 -15.26 -14.27 6.06
CA SER A 199 -16.46 -14.82 5.39
C SER A 199 -17.59 -13.80 5.27
N THR A 200 -17.28 -12.53 5.24
CA THR A 200 -18.32 -11.49 5.16
C THR A 200 -18.67 -11.17 3.73
N GLY A 201 -19.80 -11.62 3.27
CA GLY A 201 -20.74 -11.01 2.32
C GLY A 201 -20.29 -10.20 1.10
N GLY A 202 -19.03 -10.06 0.86
CA GLY A 202 -18.49 -9.39 -0.32
C GLY A 202 -17.85 -10.41 -1.23
N GLY A 203 -18.27 -10.54 -2.45
CA GLY A 203 -17.91 -11.44 -3.54
C GLY A 203 -16.53 -12.09 -3.66
N SER A 204 -15.66 -11.98 -2.65
CA SER A 204 -14.30 -12.53 -2.64
C SER A 204 -14.23 -14.01 -2.23
N SER A 205 -15.30 -14.56 -1.68
CA SER A 205 -15.37 -15.95 -1.20
C SER A 205 -16.56 -16.76 -1.74
N ASN A 206 -17.34 -16.21 -2.68
CA ASN A 206 -18.47 -16.93 -3.27
C ASN A 206 -17.98 -18.01 -4.23
N LEU A 207 -18.47 -19.25 -4.04
CA LEU A 207 -18.20 -20.34 -4.97
C LEU A 207 -18.89 -20.08 -6.31
N GLY A 208 -18.13 -20.11 -7.40
CA GLY A 208 -18.61 -19.89 -8.76
C GLY A 208 -17.61 -20.37 -9.79
N ALA A 209 -17.89 -20.16 -11.08
CA ALA A 209 -17.01 -20.59 -12.16
C ALA A 209 -15.62 -19.95 -12.12
N ASN A 210 -15.54 -18.72 -11.60
CA ASN A 210 -14.26 -18.05 -11.36
C ASN A 210 -13.81 -18.32 -9.92
N ALA A 211 -12.50 -18.49 -9.75
CA ALA A 211 -11.93 -18.71 -8.43
C ALA A 211 -12.20 -17.57 -7.46
N SER A 212 -12.38 -17.92 -6.19
CA SER A 212 -12.47 -17.02 -5.06
C SER A 212 -11.74 -17.62 -3.86
N PHE A 213 -11.53 -16.85 -2.79
CA PHE A 213 -10.91 -17.38 -1.59
C PHE A 213 -11.82 -18.42 -0.92
N ASN A 214 -11.26 -19.61 -0.62
CA ASN A 214 -11.98 -20.65 0.12
C ASN A 214 -12.04 -20.28 1.61
N PRO A 215 -13.22 -19.91 2.15
CA PRO A 215 -13.36 -19.50 3.54
C PRO A 215 -13.16 -20.67 4.54
N TYR A 216 -13.19 -21.89 4.07
CA TYR A 216 -13.01 -23.10 4.88
C TYR A 216 -11.58 -23.66 4.82
N SER A 217 -10.67 -22.98 4.11
CA SER A 217 -9.28 -23.40 4.02
C SER A 217 -8.54 -23.13 5.33
N ALA A 218 -8.17 -24.19 6.03
CA ALA A 218 -7.34 -24.16 7.25
C ALA A 218 -5.84 -24.34 6.93
N THR A 219 -5.43 -24.28 5.66
CA THR A 219 -4.04 -24.52 5.27
C THR A 219 -3.15 -23.33 5.61
N LYS A 220 -1.93 -23.61 6.05
CA LYS A 220 -0.93 -22.59 6.34
C LYS A 220 -0.44 -21.95 5.04
N GLN A 221 -0.14 -20.67 5.14
CA GLN A 221 0.49 -19.91 4.06
C GLN A 221 1.98 -19.74 4.39
N TYR A 222 2.81 -20.00 3.40
CA TYR A 222 4.26 -19.84 3.45
C TYR A 222 4.65 -18.66 2.59
N GLN A 223 5.60 -17.87 3.07
CA GLN A 223 6.07 -16.70 2.33
C GLN A 223 7.54 -16.42 2.61
N GLY A 224 8.19 -15.85 1.63
CA GLY A 224 9.58 -15.44 1.72
C GLY A 224 9.85 -14.19 0.89
N PHE A 225 10.83 -13.42 1.35
CA PHE A 225 11.30 -12.22 0.66
C PHE A 225 12.82 -12.10 0.86
N ALA A 226 13.54 -11.91 -0.22
CA ALA A 226 14.98 -11.76 -0.23
C ALA A 226 15.37 -10.46 -0.94
N VAL A 227 16.34 -9.76 -0.39
CA VAL A 227 16.93 -8.54 -0.95
C VAL A 227 18.43 -8.70 -1.02
N TRP A 228 18.99 -8.56 -2.20
CA TRP A 228 20.42 -8.48 -2.40
C TRP A 228 20.86 -7.02 -2.54
N ASN A 229 21.64 -6.54 -1.57
CA ASN A 229 22.12 -5.17 -1.51
C ASN A 229 23.44 -5.03 -2.28
N PHE A 230 23.42 -4.36 -3.44
CA PHE A 230 24.65 -4.10 -4.21
C PHE A 230 25.44 -2.91 -3.65
N ALA A 231 24.75 -1.95 -3.04
CA ALA A 231 25.33 -0.76 -2.42
C ALA A 231 25.20 -0.84 -0.88
N GLU A 232 24.75 0.22 -0.23
CA GLU A 232 24.56 0.23 1.22
C GLU A 232 23.39 -0.66 1.65
N ARG A 233 23.59 -1.42 2.73
CA ARG A 233 22.51 -2.23 3.33
C ARG A 233 21.44 -1.32 3.96
N GLU A 234 20.20 -1.69 3.75
CA GLU A 234 19.08 -0.99 4.36
C GLU A 234 18.98 -1.27 5.88
N GLY A 235 18.24 -0.41 6.58
CA GLY A 235 18.00 -0.57 8.02
C GLY A 235 17.19 -1.83 8.33
N HIS A 236 17.46 -2.46 9.47
CA HIS A 236 16.83 -3.72 9.88
C HIS A 236 16.20 -3.65 11.28
N THR A 237 15.90 -2.44 11.77
CA THR A 237 15.27 -2.25 13.10
C THR A 237 13.84 -2.77 13.09
N THR A 238 13.00 -2.22 12.23
CA THR A 238 11.62 -2.69 12.04
C THR A 238 11.51 -3.61 10.82
N PRO A 239 10.45 -4.41 10.69
CA PRO A 239 10.22 -5.20 9.48
C PRO A 239 9.76 -4.37 8.27
N TYR A 240 9.44 -3.08 8.44
CA TYR A 240 8.96 -2.18 7.40
C TYR A 240 10.10 -1.66 6.54
N MET A 241 9.84 -1.53 5.23
CA MET A 241 10.84 -1.10 4.25
C MET A 241 10.55 0.32 3.75
N PRO A 242 11.55 1.22 3.76
CA PRO A 242 11.42 2.55 3.18
C PRO A 242 11.16 2.51 1.68
N GLY A 243 10.30 3.42 1.21
CA GLY A 243 10.04 3.63 -0.23
C GLY A 243 10.99 4.63 -0.88
N CYS A 244 11.64 5.49 -0.06
CA CYS A 244 12.59 6.51 -0.51
C CYS A 244 13.45 6.99 0.65
N TYR A 245 14.71 7.30 0.38
CA TYR A 245 15.68 7.82 1.34
C TYR A 245 15.99 9.31 1.16
N LEU A 246 15.40 9.98 0.15
CA LEU A 246 15.60 11.40 -0.16
C LEU A 246 17.09 11.80 -0.31
N GLY A 247 17.92 10.89 -0.81
CA GLY A 247 19.34 11.11 -0.99
C GLY A 247 20.21 10.90 0.25
N SER A 248 19.63 10.52 1.38
CA SER A 248 20.40 10.25 2.62
C SER A 248 21.13 8.90 2.60
N LYS A 249 20.84 8.05 1.63
CA LYS A 249 21.41 6.71 1.53
C LYS A 249 21.54 6.27 0.07
N ARG A 250 22.64 5.59 -0.27
CA ARG A 250 22.85 5.01 -1.59
C ARG A 250 22.40 3.56 -1.60
N VAL A 251 21.25 3.27 -2.23
CA VAL A 251 20.66 1.94 -2.27
C VAL A 251 20.55 1.45 -3.72
N LEU A 252 20.94 0.21 -3.94
CA LEU A 252 20.68 -0.53 -5.18
C LEU A 252 20.43 -1.99 -4.79
N ASN A 253 19.23 -2.47 -5.02
CA ASN A 253 18.76 -3.77 -4.57
C ASN A 253 18.14 -4.58 -5.69
N LEU A 254 18.41 -5.88 -5.69
CA LEU A 254 17.59 -6.89 -6.37
C LEU A 254 16.71 -7.56 -5.30
N GLU A 255 15.42 -7.60 -5.55
CA GLU A 255 14.40 -8.15 -4.65
C GLU A 255 13.71 -9.34 -5.29
N ALA A 256 13.41 -10.37 -4.50
CA ALA A 256 12.59 -11.50 -4.91
C ALA A 256 11.64 -11.90 -3.80
N GLY A 257 10.39 -12.17 -4.14
CA GLY A 257 9.36 -12.53 -3.16
C GLY A 257 8.48 -13.67 -3.65
N TRP A 258 7.89 -14.39 -2.69
CA TRP A 258 6.93 -15.45 -2.98
C TRP A 258 5.95 -15.66 -1.84
N ILE A 259 4.74 -16.11 -2.20
CA ILE A 259 3.67 -16.52 -1.29
C ILE A 259 3.04 -17.80 -1.85
N ARG A 260 2.88 -18.82 -1.02
CA ARG A 260 2.21 -20.06 -1.39
C ARG A 260 1.29 -20.54 -0.27
N GLN A 261 0.07 -20.95 -0.67
CA GLN A 261 -0.88 -21.63 0.22
C GLN A 261 -1.63 -22.69 -0.56
N ALA A 262 -1.63 -23.93 -0.08
CA ALA A 262 -2.41 -24.99 -0.68
C ALA A 262 -3.91 -24.78 -0.41
N LYS A 263 -4.77 -25.12 -1.37
CA LYS A 263 -6.24 -25.05 -1.23
C LYS A 263 -6.78 -23.70 -0.75
N ALA A 264 -6.06 -22.61 -1.06
CA ALA A 264 -6.44 -21.26 -0.65
C ALA A 264 -7.66 -20.74 -1.41
N MET A 265 -7.83 -21.21 -2.63
CA MET A 265 -8.87 -20.79 -3.55
C MET A 265 -9.81 -21.97 -3.86
N TRP A 266 -11.01 -21.66 -4.29
CA TRP A 266 -11.96 -22.64 -4.82
C TRP A 266 -12.70 -22.11 -6.04
N SER A 267 -13.19 -23.02 -6.88
CA SER A 267 -14.04 -22.73 -8.04
C SER A 267 -14.99 -23.88 -8.31
N LEU A 268 -16.09 -23.60 -9.00
CA LEU A 268 -17.06 -24.59 -9.47
C LEU A 268 -16.79 -24.88 -10.93
N GLN A 269 -16.41 -26.11 -11.28
CA GLN A 269 -16.13 -26.51 -12.65
C GLN A 269 -16.82 -27.86 -12.94
N GLY A 270 -17.66 -27.88 -13.99
CA GLY A 270 -18.42 -29.07 -14.38
C GLY A 270 -19.37 -29.60 -13.30
N GLY A 271 -19.77 -28.77 -12.33
CA GLY A 271 -20.56 -29.16 -11.16
C GLY A 271 -19.75 -29.54 -9.92
N ASP A 272 -18.46 -29.75 -10.06
CA ASP A 272 -17.56 -30.11 -8.96
C ASP A 272 -16.86 -28.89 -8.35
N THR A 273 -16.68 -28.93 -7.02
CA THR A 273 -15.88 -27.93 -6.30
C THR A 273 -14.41 -28.31 -6.36
N LEU A 274 -13.63 -27.51 -7.07
CA LEU A 274 -12.18 -27.65 -7.14
C LEU A 274 -11.49 -26.68 -6.18
N ASN A 275 -10.38 -27.14 -5.58
CA ASN A 275 -9.53 -26.32 -4.73
C ASN A 275 -8.20 -26.03 -5.42
N ASP A 276 -7.87 -24.77 -5.61
CA ASP A 276 -6.64 -24.31 -6.22
C ASP A 276 -5.64 -23.75 -5.19
N PRO A 277 -4.34 -23.89 -5.42
CA PRO A 277 -3.35 -23.24 -4.59
C PRO A 277 -3.24 -21.75 -4.94
N LEU A 278 -3.02 -20.93 -3.93
CA LEU A 278 -2.47 -19.58 -4.11
C LEU A 278 -0.96 -19.72 -4.37
N ASN A 279 -0.49 -19.15 -5.48
CA ASN A 279 0.92 -19.15 -5.82
C ASN A 279 1.33 -17.81 -6.47
N LEU A 280 2.06 -17.01 -5.72
CA LEU A 280 2.43 -15.66 -6.12
C LEU A 280 3.94 -15.51 -6.00
N TRP A 281 4.57 -14.85 -6.95
CA TRP A 281 5.99 -14.53 -6.87
C TRP A 281 6.32 -13.23 -7.62
N SER A 282 7.46 -12.65 -7.31
CA SER A 282 7.94 -11.41 -7.91
C SER A 282 9.45 -11.34 -7.95
N VAL A 283 9.95 -10.51 -8.88
CA VAL A 283 11.32 -10.03 -8.90
C VAL A 283 11.30 -8.53 -9.17
N ALA A 284 12.15 -7.76 -8.50
CA ALA A 284 12.20 -6.33 -8.67
C ALA A 284 13.60 -5.75 -8.48
N LEU A 285 13.82 -4.58 -9.07
CA LEU A 285 14.97 -3.71 -8.83
C LEU A 285 14.51 -2.45 -8.10
N PHE A 286 15.22 -2.07 -7.08
CA PHE A 286 15.05 -0.81 -6.36
C PHE A 286 16.35 -0.04 -6.31
N ALA A 287 16.29 1.24 -6.61
CA ALA A 287 17.41 2.15 -6.50
C ALA A 287 16.99 3.45 -5.81
N ASP A 288 17.83 3.96 -4.91
CA ASP A 288 17.80 5.32 -4.42
C ASP A 288 19.25 5.83 -4.48
N GLN A 289 19.51 6.68 -5.48
CA GLN A 289 20.87 7.08 -5.85
C GLN A 289 21.06 8.57 -5.62
N PRO A 290 21.70 8.96 -4.52
CA PRO A 290 22.12 10.34 -4.31
C PRO A 290 23.20 10.73 -5.33
N TYR A 291 23.17 12.00 -5.74
CA TYR A 291 24.21 12.60 -6.57
C TYR A 291 24.44 14.07 -6.17
N GLY A 292 25.65 14.53 -6.46
CA GLY A 292 26.08 15.86 -6.02
C GLY A 292 26.22 15.98 -4.49
N SER A 293 26.54 17.17 -4.04
CA SER A 293 26.89 17.44 -2.63
C SER A 293 25.70 17.76 -1.71
N ARG A 294 24.49 17.88 -2.27
CA ARG A 294 23.31 18.42 -1.56
C ARG A 294 22.13 17.44 -1.53
N MET A 295 22.39 16.15 -1.39
CA MET A 295 21.36 15.10 -1.22
C MET A 295 20.29 15.07 -2.34
N ALA A 296 20.58 15.62 -3.53
CA ALA A 296 19.72 15.34 -4.67
C ALA A 296 19.79 13.83 -5.00
N ALA A 297 18.67 13.25 -5.41
CA ALA A 297 18.63 11.83 -5.67
C ALA A 297 17.61 11.44 -6.73
N ILE A 298 17.83 10.29 -7.34
CA ILE A 298 16.84 9.58 -8.16
C ILE A 298 16.44 8.32 -7.41
N THR A 299 15.14 8.17 -7.17
CA THR A 299 14.54 6.95 -6.64
C THR A 299 13.83 6.23 -7.78
N ALA A 300 14.09 4.95 -7.99
CA ALA A 300 13.46 4.14 -9.03
C ALA A 300 13.11 2.74 -8.51
N TYR A 301 12.00 2.19 -9.01
CA TYR A 301 11.58 0.82 -8.78
C TYR A 301 11.03 0.24 -10.08
N LEU A 302 11.41 -1.00 -10.39
CA LEU A 302 10.84 -1.78 -11.48
C LEU A 302 10.63 -3.21 -11.01
N GLY A 303 9.38 -3.68 -11.00
CA GLY A 303 9.03 -5.01 -10.54
C GLY A 303 8.14 -5.76 -11.53
N TYR A 304 8.38 -7.06 -11.63
CA TYR A 304 7.54 -8.03 -12.28
C TYR A 304 6.91 -8.95 -11.25
N PHE A 305 5.59 -9.16 -11.36
CA PHE A 305 4.80 -9.98 -10.47
C PHE A 305 4.02 -11.00 -11.27
N ARG A 306 4.11 -12.27 -10.90
CA ARG A 306 3.23 -13.32 -11.40
C ARG A 306 2.32 -13.78 -10.28
N THR A 307 1.02 -13.72 -10.53
CA THR A 307 -0.01 -14.01 -9.53
C THR A 307 -0.94 -15.09 -10.05
N ASN A 308 -1.11 -16.14 -9.27
CA ASN A 308 -2.10 -17.18 -9.53
C ASN A 308 -3.00 -17.33 -8.29
N TYR A 309 -4.23 -16.91 -8.44
CA TYR A 309 -5.33 -17.01 -7.49
C TYR A 309 -6.38 -18.03 -7.97
N GLY A 310 -6.00 -19.00 -8.82
CA GLY A 310 -6.95 -19.91 -9.48
C GLY A 310 -7.58 -19.29 -10.75
N PRO A 311 -8.41 -20.07 -11.48
CA PRO A 311 -8.93 -19.72 -12.77
C PRO A 311 -9.85 -18.49 -12.72
N GLY A 312 -9.62 -17.54 -13.61
CA GLY A 312 -10.49 -16.38 -13.81
C GLY A 312 -10.63 -15.42 -12.62
N TYR A 313 -9.76 -15.49 -11.60
CA TYR A 313 -9.84 -14.57 -10.47
C TYR A 313 -9.55 -13.14 -10.88
N VAL A 314 -10.48 -12.24 -10.56
CA VAL A 314 -10.32 -10.79 -10.65
C VAL A 314 -11.03 -10.14 -9.46
N ARG A 315 -10.29 -9.35 -8.69
CA ARG A 315 -10.82 -8.53 -7.61
C ARG A 315 -10.64 -7.05 -7.97
N THR A 316 -11.76 -6.35 -8.07
CA THR A 316 -11.79 -4.90 -8.24
C THR A 316 -11.72 -4.20 -6.90
N ASN A 317 -11.02 -3.08 -6.85
CA ASN A 317 -10.92 -2.26 -5.65
C ASN A 317 -10.74 -0.78 -6.03
N GLY A 318 -11.34 0.11 -5.24
CA GLY A 318 -11.15 1.55 -5.32
C GLY A 318 -10.52 2.06 -4.02
N LEU A 319 -9.40 2.77 -4.13
CA LEU A 319 -8.74 3.34 -2.96
C LEU A 319 -9.62 4.39 -2.31
N MET A 320 -9.94 4.19 -1.02
CA MET A 320 -10.82 5.11 -0.28
C MET A 320 -12.03 5.53 -1.13
N ASN A 321 -12.76 4.52 -1.67
CA ASN A 321 -13.77 4.72 -2.71
C ASN A 321 -14.76 5.84 -2.35
N PRO A 322 -14.94 6.87 -3.21
CA PRO A 322 -15.84 8.00 -2.93
C PRO A 322 -17.32 7.70 -3.20
N ALA A 323 -17.65 6.44 -3.47
CA ALA A 323 -19.00 5.99 -3.80
C ALA A 323 -19.34 4.70 -3.05
N ASN A 324 -20.62 4.39 -2.92
CA ASN A 324 -21.10 3.24 -2.14
C ASN A 324 -22.18 2.40 -2.83
N GLY A 325 -22.41 2.59 -4.12
CA GLY A 325 -23.39 1.80 -4.84
C GLY A 325 -23.31 1.89 -6.36
N THR A 326 -24.13 1.04 -6.99
CA THR A 326 -24.35 1.00 -8.44
C THR A 326 -25.84 1.11 -8.72
N ALA A 327 -26.22 1.88 -9.72
CA ALA A 327 -27.62 1.99 -10.17
C ALA A 327 -28.10 0.64 -10.73
N ASN A 328 -29.39 0.35 -10.53
CA ASN A 328 -30.02 -0.87 -11.05
C ASN A 328 -29.83 -0.96 -12.57
N GLY A 329 -29.47 -2.14 -13.06
CA GLY A 329 -29.26 -2.41 -14.49
C GLY A 329 -27.98 -1.81 -15.07
N ALA A 330 -27.18 -1.08 -14.31
CA ALA A 330 -25.91 -0.57 -14.80
C ALA A 330 -24.86 -1.67 -14.81
N LEU A 331 -24.21 -1.87 -15.97
CA LEU A 331 -23.09 -2.78 -16.10
C LEU A 331 -21.79 -2.03 -15.82
N SER A 332 -21.16 -2.32 -14.67
CA SER A 332 -19.82 -1.85 -14.33
C SER A 332 -19.01 -3.01 -13.76
N LEU A 333 -18.26 -3.68 -14.64
CA LEU A 333 -17.41 -4.82 -14.28
C LEU A 333 -16.27 -4.39 -13.35
N GLY A 334 -15.82 -3.14 -13.46
CA GLY A 334 -14.81 -2.54 -12.60
C GLY A 334 -15.31 -2.18 -11.18
N GLY A 335 -16.63 -2.30 -10.92
CA GLY A 335 -17.25 -1.80 -9.69
C GLY A 335 -17.60 -0.31 -9.75
N TYR A 336 -18.08 0.25 -8.65
CA TYR A 336 -18.48 1.66 -8.56
C TYR A 336 -17.31 2.59 -8.19
N GLY A 337 -17.55 3.90 -8.34
CA GLY A 337 -16.60 4.94 -7.95
C GLY A 337 -15.30 4.88 -8.72
N ASN A 338 -14.18 4.83 -8.02
CA ASN A 338 -12.84 4.75 -8.61
C ASN A 338 -12.29 3.31 -8.69
N SER A 339 -13.13 2.29 -8.53
CA SER A 339 -12.71 0.89 -8.57
C SER A 339 -12.24 0.44 -9.95
N TYR A 340 -11.27 -0.48 -9.98
CA TYR A 340 -10.76 -1.15 -11.17
C TYR A 340 -10.10 -2.49 -10.79
N PRO A 341 -9.76 -3.39 -11.74
CA PRO A 341 -9.07 -4.65 -11.43
C PRO A 341 -7.76 -4.42 -10.67
N MET A 342 -7.74 -4.78 -9.39
CA MET A 342 -6.59 -4.58 -8.52
C MET A 342 -5.76 -5.85 -8.37
N PHE A 343 -6.41 -6.98 -8.14
CA PHE A 343 -5.79 -8.29 -7.99
C PHE A 343 -6.37 -9.24 -9.02
N ALA A 344 -5.55 -10.05 -9.67
CA ALA A 344 -6.01 -11.00 -10.67
C ALA A 344 -5.02 -12.14 -10.86
N THR A 345 -5.49 -13.28 -11.37
CA THR A 345 -4.61 -14.28 -11.96
C THR A 345 -4.04 -13.73 -13.24
N GLY A 346 -2.70 -13.68 -13.33
CA GLY A 346 -2.02 -13.05 -14.45
C GLY A 346 -0.62 -12.55 -14.11
N SER A 347 -0.20 -11.49 -14.79
CA SER A 347 1.09 -10.84 -14.53
C SER A 347 0.97 -9.32 -14.46
N THR A 348 1.79 -8.71 -13.62
CA THR A 348 1.85 -7.27 -13.46
C THR A 348 3.29 -6.79 -13.63
N TRP A 349 3.49 -5.75 -14.45
CA TRP A 349 4.67 -4.89 -14.40
C TRP A 349 4.31 -3.62 -13.65
N TYR A 350 5.19 -3.19 -12.75
CA TYR A 350 5.07 -1.93 -12.04
C TYR A 350 6.39 -1.20 -12.04
N GLY A 351 6.38 0.04 -12.51
CA GLY A 351 7.52 0.94 -12.49
C GLY A 351 7.15 2.25 -11.83
N GLN A 352 8.08 2.81 -11.05
CA GLN A 352 8.01 4.19 -10.59
C GLN A 352 9.39 4.82 -10.64
N VAL A 353 9.42 6.13 -10.87
CA VAL A 353 10.63 6.94 -10.82
C VAL A 353 10.30 8.29 -10.19
N ALA A 354 11.23 8.81 -9.40
CA ALA A 354 11.16 10.15 -8.85
C ALA A 354 12.53 10.79 -8.82
N TRP A 355 12.53 12.11 -8.90
CA TRP A 355 13.71 12.92 -8.68
C TRP A 355 13.47 13.87 -7.52
N VAL A 356 14.36 13.89 -6.52
CA VAL A 356 14.28 14.87 -5.43
C VAL A 356 15.32 15.96 -5.63
N SER A 357 14.88 17.22 -5.55
CA SER A 357 15.74 18.40 -5.70
C SER A 357 16.80 18.46 -4.61
N PRO A 358 17.94 19.14 -4.86
CA PRO A 358 18.96 19.39 -3.84
C PRO A 358 18.38 20.03 -2.57
N ASP A 359 18.94 19.69 -1.43
CA ASP A 359 18.71 20.41 -0.19
C ASP A 359 19.45 21.76 -0.24
N ARG A 360 18.72 22.87 -0.10
CA ARG A 360 19.25 24.22 -0.17
C ARG A 360 19.45 24.86 1.21
N GLY A 361 19.18 24.08 2.27
CA GLY A 361 19.32 24.54 3.66
C GLY A 361 18.13 25.37 4.16
N PRO A 362 18.30 26.04 5.32
CA PRO A 362 17.19 26.70 6.02
C PRO A 362 16.55 27.85 5.24
N ASP A 363 17.29 28.53 4.36
CA ASP A 363 16.76 29.65 3.55
C ASP A 363 15.76 29.20 2.49
N MET A 364 15.78 27.93 2.12
CA MET A 364 14.85 27.33 1.17
C MET A 364 14.50 25.88 1.61
N PRO A 365 13.70 25.71 2.66
CA PRO A 365 13.46 24.41 3.29
C PRO A 365 12.67 23.45 2.39
N TRP A 366 11.98 23.96 1.39
CA TRP A 366 11.17 23.15 0.48
C TRP A 366 12.02 22.42 -0.56
N ARG A 367 11.81 21.11 -0.64
CA ARG A 367 12.34 20.28 -1.71
C ARG A 367 11.21 19.77 -2.59
N PHE A 368 11.48 19.65 -3.88
CA PHE A 368 10.54 19.20 -4.90
C PHE A 368 10.87 17.76 -5.28
N GLN A 369 9.85 16.94 -5.39
CA GLN A 369 10.01 15.55 -5.82
C GLN A 369 8.91 15.20 -6.84
N PRO A 370 9.07 15.58 -8.14
CA PRO A 370 8.22 15.05 -9.20
C PRO A 370 8.42 13.54 -9.31
N TYR A 371 7.34 12.83 -9.63
CA TYR A 371 7.35 11.39 -9.84
C TYR A 371 6.39 10.94 -10.92
N GLY A 372 6.66 9.76 -11.48
CA GLY A 372 5.76 9.03 -12.34
C GLY A 372 5.71 7.57 -11.89
N ALA A 373 4.54 6.95 -12.02
CA ALA A 373 4.37 5.53 -11.81
C ALA A 373 3.44 4.94 -12.88
N VAL A 374 3.73 3.71 -13.27
CA VAL A 374 2.93 2.98 -14.26
C VAL A 374 2.76 1.53 -13.84
N ARG A 375 1.55 1.04 -14.00
CA ARG A 375 1.21 -0.36 -13.81
C ARG A 375 0.60 -0.91 -15.11
N GLN A 376 1.15 -2.02 -15.58
CA GLN A 376 0.54 -2.86 -16.61
C GLN A 376 0.06 -4.16 -15.95
N LEU A 377 -1.22 -4.48 -16.05
CA LEU A 377 -1.79 -5.77 -15.63
C LEU A 377 -2.24 -6.54 -16.87
N ARG A 378 -1.73 -7.76 -17.04
CA ARG A 378 -2.25 -8.78 -17.94
C ARG A 378 -2.96 -9.83 -17.09
N ALA A 379 -4.27 -9.78 -17.06
CA ALA A 379 -5.11 -10.72 -16.32
C ALA A 379 -5.86 -11.64 -17.29
N ASP A 380 -6.09 -12.89 -16.86
CA ASP A 380 -6.74 -13.91 -17.68
C ASP A 380 -8.16 -13.50 -18.16
N ARG A 381 -8.83 -12.63 -17.40
CA ARG A 381 -10.17 -12.12 -17.74
C ARG A 381 -10.19 -10.81 -18.51
N LEU A 382 -9.05 -10.23 -18.81
CA LEU A 382 -8.97 -8.97 -19.55
C LEU A 382 -8.53 -9.24 -20.99
N ARG A 383 -9.28 -8.76 -21.97
CA ARG A 383 -8.96 -8.91 -23.41
C ARG A 383 -7.64 -8.25 -23.78
N ALA A 384 -7.34 -7.12 -23.16
CA ALA A 384 -6.11 -6.36 -23.38
C ALA A 384 -5.45 -6.01 -22.06
N PRO A 385 -4.13 -5.77 -22.07
CA PRO A 385 -3.44 -5.31 -20.85
C PRO A 385 -4.05 -4.01 -20.31
N MET A 386 -4.33 -4.00 -19.02
CA MET A 386 -4.77 -2.79 -18.31
C MET A 386 -3.55 -1.91 -17.96
N TRP A 387 -3.66 -0.64 -18.25
CA TRP A 387 -2.66 0.36 -17.87
C TRP A 387 -3.24 1.37 -16.89
N VAL A 388 -2.57 1.55 -15.77
CA VAL A 388 -2.84 2.63 -14.80
C VAL A 388 -1.58 3.48 -14.69
N THR A 389 -1.74 4.79 -14.80
CA THR A 389 -0.62 5.73 -14.78
C THR A 389 -0.88 6.79 -13.74
N ASN A 390 0.15 7.13 -12.96
CA ASN A 390 0.17 8.24 -12.03
C ASN A 390 1.31 9.19 -12.38
N VAL A 391 1.04 10.48 -12.28
CA VAL A 391 2.05 11.55 -12.34
C VAL A 391 1.79 12.50 -11.20
N GLY A 392 2.82 12.84 -10.44
CA GLY A 392 2.63 13.68 -9.28
C GLY A 392 3.86 14.50 -8.89
N LEU A 393 3.64 15.35 -7.92
CA LEU A 393 4.64 16.21 -7.33
C LEU A 393 4.52 16.20 -5.80
N ASN A 394 5.57 15.84 -5.11
CA ASN A 394 5.70 16.02 -3.67
C ASN A 394 6.44 17.36 -3.40
N LEU A 395 5.87 18.15 -2.53
CA LEU A 395 6.51 19.31 -1.90
C LEU A 395 6.90 18.92 -0.48
N LEU A 396 8.19 18.78 -0.24
CA LEU A 396 8.76 18.31 1.02
C LEU A 396 9.20 19.53 1.84
N GLU A 397 8.44 19.85 2.88
CA GLU A 397 8.77 20.94 3.81
C GLU A 397 9.87 20.51 4.79
N LYS A 398 9.76 19.33 5.33
CA LYS A 398 10.73 18.72 6.25
C LYS A 398 10.90 17.23 5.91
N GLY A 399 11.39 16.94 4.71
CA GLY A 399 11.55 15.58 4.22
C GLY A 399 10.24 14.78 4.27
N HIS A 400 10.29 13.62 4.90
CA HIS A 400 9.10 12.78 5.07
C HIS A 400 8.17 13.24 6.22
N THR A 401 8.67 14.11 7.12
CA THR A 401 7.91 14.55 8.30
C THR A 401 6.71 15.41 7.91
N SER A 402 6.88 16.32 6.93
CA SER A 402 5.80 17.16 6.43
C SER A 402 5.91 17.27 4.93
N LYS A 403 4.88 16.83 4.21
CA LYS A 403 4.83 16.92 2.75
C LYS A 403 3.42 17.12 2.23
N PHE A 404 3.32 17.90 1.13
CA PHE A 404 2.14 17.93 0.28
C PHE A 404 2.41 17.08 -0.95
N SER A 405 1.40 16.37 -1.45
CA SER A 405 1.48 15.58 -2.67
C SER A 405 0.30 15.91 -3.56
N LEU A 406 0.57 16.32 -4.80
CA LEU A 406 -0.44 16.41 -5.84
C LEU A 406 -0.23 15.25 -6.80
N ASP A 407 -1.26 14.46 -7.03
CA ASP A 407 -1.23 13.28 -7.91
C ASP A 407 -2.37 13.35 -8.93
N TRP A 408 -2.07 13.05 -10.16
CA TRP A 408 -3.04 12.79 -11.22
C TRP A 408 -2.90 11.35 -11.67
N ALA A 409 -4.00 10.61 -11.60
CA ALA A 409 -4.08 9.21 -12.01
C ALA A 409 -5.05 9.00 -13.17
N THR A 410 -4.78 8.00 -14.01
CA THR A 410 -5.70 7.60 -15.07
C THR A 410 -5.82 6.09 -15.16
N ARG A 411 -7.04 5.60 -15.33
CA ARG A 411 -7.41 4.18 -15.37
C ARG A 411 -8.50 3.91 -16.39
N PRO A 412 -8.56 2.70 -17.00
CA PRO A 412 -9.68 2.32 -17.86
C PRO A 412 -10.93 1.96 -17.05
N THR A 413 -12.08 2.03 -17.70
CA THR A 413 -13.36 1.46 -17.24
C THR A 413 -13.64 0.15 -17.94
N TYR A 414 -14.53 -0.66 -17.39
CA TYR A 414 -14.95 -1.95 -17.96
C TYR A 414 -16.46 -2.07 -17.87
N THR A 415 -17.13 -2.06 -19.02
CA THR A 415 -18.60 -2.14 -19.13
C THR A 415 -19.07 -3.19 -20.16
N VAL A 416 -18.14 -3.79 -20.90
CA VAL A 416 -18.43 -4.75 -21.94
C VAL A 416 -17.74 -6.07 -21.64
N ILE A 417 -18.48 -7.16 -21.77
CA ILE A 417 -17.97 -8.53 -21.83
C ILE A 417 -18.05 -8.96 -23.28
N GLY A 418 -16.91 -9.33 -23.88
CA GLY A 418 -16.86 -9.86 -25.21
C GLY A 418 -17.54 -11.24 -25.33
N THR A 419 -17.76 -11.70 -26.51
CA THR A 419 -18.37 -13.02 -26.78
C THR A 419 -17.53 -14.19 -26.23
N ASP A 420 -16.26 -13.97 -25.98
CA ASP A 420 -15.31 -14.90 -25.33
C ASP A 420 -15.31 -14.81 -23.82
N GLY A 421 -16.19 -14.01 -23.22
CA GLY A 421 -16.27 -13.81 -21.76
C GLY A 421 -15.21 -12.86 -21.16
N LEU A 422 -14.36 -12.26 -22.00
CA LEU A 422 -13.31 -11.34 -21.54
C LEU A 422 -13.81 -9.91 -21.39
N TRP A 423 -13.29 -9.19 -20.42
CA TRP A 423 -13.64 -7.80 -20.19
C TRP A 423 -12.89 -6.88 -21.18
N GLU A 424 -13.64 -5.99 -21.80
CA GLU A 424 -13.10 -5.00 -22.73
C GLU A 424 -12.87 -3.66 -22.02
N ALA A 425 -11.69 -3.08 -22.26
CA ALA A 425 -11.36 -1.77 -21.74
C ALA A 425 -12.15 -0.68 -22.48
N GLY A 426 -12.88 0.11 -21.73
CA GLY A 426 -13.62 1.26 -22.21
C GLY A 426 -12.85 2.58 -22.10
N LYS A 427 -13.57 3.67 -21.87
CA LYS A 427 -13.00 5.02 -21.69
C LYS A 427 -12.05 5.06 -20.50
N ARG A 428 -11.05 5.93 -20.59
CA ARG A 428 -10.17 6.23 -19.45
C ARG A 428 -10.77 7.33 -18.61
N PHE A 429 -10.72 7.13 -17.30
CA PHE A 429 -11.18 8.08 -16.29
C PHE A 429 -10.03 8.56 -15.42
N HIS A 430 -10.19 9.74 -14.85
CA HIS A 430 -9.16 10.48 -14.17
C HIS A 430 -9.51 10.71 -12.70
N GLU A 431 -8.48 10.76 -11.89
CA GLU A 431 -8.55 11.14 -10.48
C GLU A 431 -7.44 12.14 -10.19
N VAL A 432 -7.73 13.20 -9.43
CA VAL A 432 -6.75 14.15 -8.92
C VAL A 432 -6.86 14.17 -7.41
N VAL A 433 -5.74 14.03 -6.74
CA VAL A 433 -5.66 14.04 -5.27
C VAL A 433 -4.62 15.03 -4.80
N LEU A 434 -5.02 15.89 -3.86
CA LEU A 434 -4.11 16.67 -3.03
C LEU A 434 -4.04 16.01 -1.65
N GLN A 435 -2.85 15.59 -1.22
CA GLN A 435 -2.60 15.04 0.10
C GLN A 435 -1.77 16.00 0.94
N TYR A 436 -2.13 16.13 2.21
CA TYR A 436 -1.21 16.61 3.23
C TYR A 436 -0.84 15.47 4.17
N GLN A 437 0.45 15.26 4.36
CA GLN A 437 1.01 14.25 5.26
C GLN A 437 1.81 14.92 6.36
N VAL A 438 1.57 14.47 7.60
CA VAL A 438 2.49 14.68 8.74
C VAL A 438 2.93 13.31 9.25
N TYR A 439 4.24 13.12 9.38
CA TYR A 439 4.85 11.89 9.87
C TYR A 439 5.92 12.21 10.91
N LEU A 440 5.57 12.09 12.17
CA LEU A 440 6.50 12.23 13.30
C LEU A 440 7.18 10.88 13.55
N HIS A 441 8.53 10.84 13.55
CA HIS A 441 9.31 9.59 13.68
C HIS A 441 10.69 9.81 14.27
#